data_0778dca7b3e80267b6f87ffef29fda32
#
_entry.id   0778dca7b3e80267b6f87ffef29fda32
#
_cell.length_a   1.000
_cell.length_b   1.000
_cell.length_c   1.000
_cell.angle_alpha   90.00
_cell.angle_beta   90.00
_cell.angle_gamma   90.00
#
_symmetry.space_group_name_H-M   'P 1'
#
loop_
_entity.id
_entity.type
_entity.pdbx_description
1 polymer ?
#
loop_
_entity_poly.entity_id
_entity_poly.type
_entity_poly.pdbx_seq_one_letter_code
_entity_poly.pdbx_strand_id
1 'polypeptide(L)'
;MRRIVMPLLLLSLLGACSQAQKGPPSLIPEENMTRGITKREYAGTPIYQIANLKLDPTSDGKILVVTAYANREGAANAGFEAVETAPAGELHFVLNAEVDVRLPVGSPTNRQLTAGKFLSTGTLDGIRKIVIIGETNSLSIRP
;
A
#
# COMPACT_ATOMS: atom_id res chain seq x y z
N MET A 1 -38.91 -13.37 -76.26
CA MET A 1 -40.10 -12.53 -75.94
C MET A 1 -40.19 -12.40 -74.42
N ARG A 2 -40.14 -11.15 -73.93
CA ARG A 2 -40.79 -10.60 -72.75
C ARG A 2 -40.53 -11.28 -71.40
N ARG A 3 -40.29 -10.64 -70.32
CA ARG A 3 -40.32 -9.23 -69.89
C ARG A 3 -39.51 -9.11 -68.58
N ILE A 4 -38.80 -8.02 -68.47
CA ILE A 4 -38.25 -7.44 -67.27
C ILE A 4 -39.32 -7.16 -66.25
N VAL A 5 -39.13 -7.55 -64.98
CA VAL A 5 -39.71 -6.85 -63.85
C VAL A 5 -38.73 -6.81 -62.70
N MET A 6 -38.21 -5.66 -62.53
CA MET A 6 -37.54 -5.19 -61.31
C MET A 6 -38.64 -4.81 -60.29
N PRO A 7 -38.57 -5.14 -59.01
CA PRO A 7 -38.73 -4.08 -58.03
C PRO A 7 -37.72 -4.12 -56.88
N LEU A 8 -37.16 -3.03 -56.71
CA LEU A 8 -37.35 -2.07 -55.62
C LEU A 8 -36.69 -2.42 -54.29
N LEU A 9 -35.58 -1.81 -54.21
CA LEU A 9 -34.79 -1.50 -53.03
C LEU A 9 -35.67 -1.04 -51.84
N LEU A 10 -35.57 -1.68 -50.69
CA LEU A 10 -35.91 -1.08 -49.41
C LEU A 10 -34.68 -1.17 -48.49
N LEU A 11 -33.91 -0.09 -48.52
CA LEU A 11 -32.89 0.22 -47.55
C LEU A 11 -33.57 0.58 -46.23
N SER A 12 -33.58 -0.32 -45.24
CA SER A 12 -33.91 0.01 -43.86
C SER A 12 -32.65 0.37 -43.12
N LEU A 13 -32.42 1.68 -42.96
CA LEU A 13 -31.47 2.27 -42.06
C LEU A 13 -31.89 2.00 -40.61
N LEU A 14 -31.35 0.95 -40.01
CA LEU A 14 -31.39 0.77 -38.57
C LEU A 14 -30.29 1.65 -37.97
N GLY A 15 -30.66 2.89 -37.64
CA GLY A 15 -29.85 3.77 -36.81
C GLY A 15 -29.70 3.17 -35.40
N ALA A 16 -28.58 2.51 -35.13
CA ALA A 16 -28.21 2.14 -33.80
C ALA A 16 -27.81 3.41 -33.02
N CYS A 17 -28.77 4.02 -32.32
CA CYS A 17 -28.45 4.98 -31.25
C CYS A 17 -27.78 4.21 -30.12
N SER A 18 -26.47 4.11 -30.12
CA SER A 18 -25.72 3.81 -28.91
C SER A 18 -25.79 5.04 -27.98
N GLN A 19 -26.85 5.09 -27.17
CA GLN A 19 -26.86 5.98 -26.00
C GLN A 19 -25.79 5.45 -25.06
N ALA A 20 -24.65 6.13 -25.04
CA ALA A 20 -23.70 6.01 -23.94
C ALA A 20 -24.47 6.29 -22.65
N GLN A 21 -24.75 5.25 -21.88
CA GLN A 21 -25.28 5.40 -20.53
C GLN A 21 -24.23 6.19 -19.73
N LYS A 22 -24.47 7.49 -19.60
CA LYS A 22 -23.81 8.27 -18.58
C LYS A 22 -24.22 7.65 -17.25
N GLY A 23 -23.29 6.98 -16.59
CA GLY A 23 -23.45 6.58 -15.19
C GLY A 23 -23.88 7.76 -14.33
N PRO A 24 -24.35 7.53 -13.10
CA PRO A 24 -24.75 8.60 -12.20
C PRO A 24 -23.58 9.60 -12.08
N PRO A 25 -23.89 10.91 -12.03
CA PRO A 25 -22.85 11.93 -11.98
C PRO A 25 -21.92 11.64 -10.80
N SER A 26 -20.64 11.43 -11.11
CA SER A 26 -19.61 11.29 -10.09
C SER A 26 -19.57 12.61 -9.31
N LEU A 27 -19.70 12.53 -7.98
CA LEU A 27 -19.56 13.69 -7.10
C LEU A 27 -18.10 14.19 -7.01
N ILE A 28 -17.19 13.48 -7.68
CA ILE A 28 -15.77 13.86 -7.77
C ILE A 28 -15.58 14.48 -9.14
N PRO A 29 -15.23 15.78 -9.26
CA PRO A 29 -14.91 16.41 -10.53
C PRO A 29 -13.77 15.66 -11.23
N GLU A 30 -14.02 15.16 -12.45
CA GLU A 30 -13.02 14.41 -13.25
C GLU A 30 -11.73 15.22 -13.50
N GLU A 31 -11.81 16.55 -13.49
CA GLU A 31 -10.65 17.42 -13.62
C GLU A 31 -9.60 17.27 -12.51
N ASN A 32 -9.97 16.73 -11.35
CA ASN A 32 -9.05 16.53 -10.23
C ASN A 32 -8.36 15.15 -10.25
N MET A 33 -8.81 14.21 -11.07
CA MET A 33 -8.16 12.89 -11.15
C MET A 33 -6.84 12.89 -11.93
N THR A 34 -6.60 13.91 -12.77
CA THR A 34 -5.39 13.96 -13.62
C THR A 34 -4.41 15.06 -13.20
N ARG A 35 -4.75 15.90 -12.24
CA ARG A 35 -3.80 16.85 -11.68
C ARG A 35 -2.84 16.11 -10.75
N GLY A 36 -1.85 15.47 -11.40
CA GLY A 36 -0.54 15.27 -10.78
C GLY A 36 -0.60 14.77 -9.35
N ILE A 37 -1.02 13.50 -9.14
CA ILE A 37 -0.35 12.75 -8.08
C ILE A 37 1.09 12.63 -8.59
N THR A 38 1.88 13.67 -8.41
CA THR A 38 3.33 13.53 -8.40
C THR A 38 3.59 12.44 -7.38
N LYS A 39 4.02 11.27 -7.85
CA LYS A 39 4.43 10.16 -6.99
C LYS A 39 5.51 10.76 -6.08
N ARG A 40 5.10 11.16 -4.88
CA ARG A 40 6.02 11.69 -3.88
C ARG A 40 7.02 10.57 -3.62
N GLU A 41 8.28 10.85 -3.86
CA GLU A 41 9.33 9.93 -3.51
C GLU A 41 9.31 9.73 -1.99
N TYR A 42 9.29 8.47 -1.55
CA TYR A 42 9.29 8.14 -0.13
C TYR A 42 10.65 8.51 0.45
N ALA A 43 10.65 9.45 1.40
CA ALA A 43 11.84 9.97 2.06
C ALA A 43 12.02 9.40 3.47
N GLY A 44 11.50 8.20 3.73
CA GLY A 44 11.58 7.54 5.04
C GLY A 44 13.02 7.15 5.39
N THR A 45 13.36 7.37 6.65
CA THR A 45 14.61 6.92 7.27
C THR A 45 14.32 5.86 8.33
N PRO A 46 15.29 5.01 8.70
CA PRO A 46 15.09 4.03 9.76
C PRO A 46 14.58 4.68 11.05
N ILE A 47 13.54 4.09 11.62
CA ILE A 47 12.94 4.57 12.86
C ILE A 47 13.95 4.47 14.00
N TYR A 48 13.96 5.44 14.91
CA TYR A 48 14.97 5.54 15.96
C TYR A 48 15.08 4.28 16.81
N GLN A 49 13.96 3.78 17.35
CA GLN A 49 13.96 2.62 18.24
C GLN A 49 12.69 1.77 18.08
N ILE A 50 12.87 0.46 17.98
CA ILE A 50 11.78 -0.51 18.05
C ILE A 50 11.48 -0.81 19.52
N ALA A 51 10.23 -0.65 19.94
CA ALA A 51 9.81 -0.85 21.32
C ALA A 51 9.15 -2.21 21.57
N ASN A 52 8.29 -2.64 20.64
CA ASN A 52 7.54 -3.89 20.80
C ASN A 52 7.16 -4.50 19.47
N LEU A 53 7.06 -5.85 19.45
CA LEU A 53 6.58 -6.64 18.33
C LEU A 53 5.42 -7.53 18.79
N LYS A 54 4.38 -7.63 17.96
CA LYS A 54 3.26 -8.53 18.16
C LYS A 54 2.87 -9.17 16.83
N LEU A 55 2.45 -10.43 16.87
CA LEU A 55 1.87 -11.13 15.72
C LEU A 55 0.43 -11.50 16.05
N ASP A 56 -0.50 -10.88 15.34
CA ASP A 56 -1.92 -11.17 15.45
C ASP A 56 -2.35 -12.13 14.35
N PRO A 57 -2.96 -13.28 14.68
CA PRO A 57 -3.40 -14.27 13.70
C PRO A 57 -4.58 -13.73 12.88
N THR A 58 -4.64 -14.13 11.60
CA THR A 58 -5.77 -13.92 10.70
C THR A 58 -6.10 -15.22 9.99
N SER A 59 -7.18 -15.26 9.18
CA SER A 59 -7.55 -16.45 8.38
C SER A 59 -6.45 -16.88 7.41
N ASP A 60 -5.71 -15.93 6.82
CA ASP A 60 -4.82 -16.17 5.70
C ASP A 60 -3.34 -15.89 6.01
N GLY A 61 -3.04 -15.65 7.28
CA GLY A 61 -1.67 -15.35 7.73
C GLY A 61 -1.62 -14.70 9.09
N LYS A 62 -0.72 -13.72 9.24
CA LYS A 62 -0.55 -12.94 10.48
C LYS A 62 -0.32 -11.47 10.18
N ILE A 63 -0.76 -10.60 11.08
CA ILE A 63 -0.42 -9.19 11.04
C ILE A 63 0.72 -8.96 12.03
N LEU A 64 1.86 -8.56 11.51
CA LEU A 64 2.97 -8.07 12.31
C LEU A 64 2.65 -6.62 12.73
N VAL A 65 2.50 -6.40 14.02
CA VAL A 65 2.31 -5.08 14.62
C VAL A 65 3.59 -4.67 15.31
N VAL A 66 4.12 -3.51 14.92
CA VAL A 66 5.36 -2.96 15.46
C VAL A 66 5.06 -1.65 16.15
N THR A 67 5.42 -1.52 17.42
CA THR A 67 5.43 -0.26 18.15
C THR A 67 6.86 0.25 18.19
N ALA A 68 7.04 1.51 17.83
CA ALA A 68 8.35 2.12 17.72
C ALA A 68 8.35 3.59 18.18
N TYR A 69 9.52 4.15 18.40
CA TYR A 69 9.72 5.56 18.71
C TYR A 69 10.57 6.22 17.65
N ALA A 70 10.12 7.35 17.16
CA ALA A 70 10.92 8.24 16.33
C ALA A 70 11.90 9.06 17.18
N ASN A 71 12.90 9.66 16.56
CA ASN A 71 13.81 10.60 17.21
C ASN A 71 13.17 11.97 17.45
N ARG A 72 12.06 12.28 16.74
CA ARG A 72 11.27 13.52 16.88
C ARG A 72 9.80 13.18 16.82
N GLU A 73 8.95 14.14 17.25
CA GLU A 73 7.49 14.00 17.08
C GLU A 73 7.07 14.19 15.62
N GLY A 74 5.82 13.80 15.31
CA GLY A 74 5.24 13.96 13.98
C GLY A 74 5.75 12.95 12.93
N ALA A 75 6.35 11.84 13.34
CA ALA A 75 6.70 10.76 12.44
C ALA A 75 5.45 10.20 11.73
N ALA A 76 5.53 10.02 10.42
CA ALA A 76 4.43 9.59 9.58
C ALA A 76 4.88 8.60 8.50
N ASN A 77 3.92 8.06 7.75
CA ASN A 77 4.17 7.21 6.57
C ASN A 77 5.14 6.06 6.87
N ALA A 78 4.92 5.34 7.99
CA ALA A 78 5.75 4.21 8.33
C ALA A 78 5.67 3.10 7.27
N GLY A 79 6.82 2.58 6.86
CA GLY A 79 6.96 1.54 5.84
C GLY A 79 7.96 0.47 6.23
N PHE A 80 7.73 -0.76 5.75
CA PHE A 80 8.63 -1.89 5.95
C PHE A 80 9.42 -2.16 4.67
N GLU A 81 10.71 -2.06 4.74
CA GLU A 81 11.64 -2.39 3.67
C GLU A 81 12.26 -3.77 3.95
N ALA A 82 12.14 -4.70 3.00
CA ALA A 82 12.68 -6.03 3.15
C ALA A 82 14.20 -6.01 2.95
N VAL A 83 14.92 -6.75 3.79
CA VAL A 83 16.38 -6.96 3.67
C VAL A 83 16.60 -8.25 2.88
N GLU A 84 17.07 -8.15 1.64
CA GLU A 84 17.26 -9.30 0.74
C GLU A 84 18.35 -10.27 1.21
N THR A 85 19.32 -9.80 2.00
CA THR A 85 20.45 -10.61 2.50
C THR A 85 20.14 -11.33 3.82
N ALA A 86 18.87 -11.48 4.19
CA ALA A 86 18.48 -12.19 5.40
C ALA A 86 18.89 -13.69 5.34
N PRO A 87 19.30 -14.29 6.48
CA PRO A 87 19.59 -15.72 6.54
C PRO A 87 18.38 -16.59 6.18
N ALA A 88 18.62 -17.80 5.67
CA ALA A 88 17.55 -18.73 5.32
C ALA A 88 16.66 -19.05 6.53
N GLY A 89 15.35 -18.95 6.36
CA GLY A 89 14.36 -19.14 7.41
C GLY A 89 14.17 -17.92 8.32
N GLU A 90 14.70 -16.76 7.94
CA GLU A 90 14.46 -15.50 8.63
C GLU A 90 13.89 -14.46 7.65
N LEU A 91 13.01 -13.60 8.17
CA LEU A 91 12.53 -12.38 7.48
C LEU A 91 13.07 -11.17 8.22
N HIS A 92 13.82 -10.33 7.53
CA HIS A 92 14.34 -9.09 8.08
C HIS A 92 13.67 -7.91 7.40
N PHE A 93 13.21 -6.94 8.18
CA PHE A 93 12.65 -5.70 7.69
C PHE A 93 13.28 -4.52 8.44
N VAL A 94 13.63 -3.48 7.69
CA VAL A 94 13.90 -2.15 8.26
C VAL A 94 12.57 -1.43 8.37
N LEU A 95 12.25 -0.90 9.54
CA LEU A 95 11.10 -0.02 9.72
C LEU A 95 11.53 1.42 9.47
N ASN A 96 11.07 2.00 8.37
CA ASN A 96 11.33 3.38 8.00
C ASN A 96 10.11 4.25 8.33
N ALA A 97 10.34 5.53 8.59
CA ALA A 97 9.28 6.55 8.69
C ALA A 97 9.79 7.90 8.18
N GLU A 98 8.88 8.73 7.70
CA GLU A 98 9.18 10.11 7.38
C GLU A 98 9.16 10.95 8.66
N VAL A 99 10.24 11.66 8.93
CA VAL A 99 10.39 12.53 10.10
C VAL A 99 10.79 13.94 9.65
N ASP A 100 10.02 14.95 10.05
CA ASP A 100 10.40 16.34 9.78
C ASP A 100 11.42 16.80 10.84
N VAL A 101 12.64 17.02 10.40
CA VAL A 101 13.76 17.45 11.25
C VAL A 101 13.55 18.82 11.91
N ARG A 102 12.58 19.61 11.44
CA ARG A 102 12.21 20.91 12.01
C ARG A 102 11.33 20.79 13.25
N LEU A 103 10.68 19.65 13.44
CA LEU A 103 9.82 19.40 14.59
C LEU A 103 10.67 19.15 15.84
N PRO A 104 10.16 19.48 17.05
CA PRO A 104 10.87 19.25 18.30
C PRO A 104 11.02 17.75 18.59
N VAL A 105 11.91 17.41 19.52
CA VAL A 105 12.04 16.04 20.02
C VAL A 105 10.76 15.59 20.70
N GLY A 106 10.08 16.49 21.41
CA GLY A 106 8.83 16.22 22.07
C GLY A 106 8.87 15.14 23.16
N SER A 107 7.71 14.77 23.67
CA SER A 107 7.58 13.71 24.67
C SER A 107 7.71 12.32 24.04
N PRO A 108 8.06 11.27 24.79
CA PRO A 108 8.06 9.89 24.27
C PRO A 108 6.70 9.49 23.67
N THR A 109 5.60 9.90 24.27
CA THR A 109 4.25 9.61 23.76
C THR A 109 4.01 10.20 22.37
N ASN A 110 4.48 11.44 22.13
CA ASN A 110 4.31 12.12 20.84
C ASN A 110 5.23 11.56 19.73
N ARG A 111 6.24 10.78 20.10
CA ARG A 111 7.17 10.13 19.18
C ARG A 111 6.83 8.67 18.90
N GLN A 112 5.86 8.13 19.62
CA GLN A 112 5.42 6.76 19.42
C GLN A 112 4.62 6.63 18.12
N LEU A 113 4.92 5.60 17.36
CA LEU A 113 4.13 5.19 16.21
C LEU A 113 3.89 3.69 16.25
N THR A 114 2.82 3.27 15.59
CA THR A 114 2.49 1.86 15.39
C THR A 114 2.32 1.60 13.90
N ALA A 115 2.99 0.58 13.41
CA ALA A 115 2.91 0.15 12.02
C ALA A 115 2.49 -1.32 11.93
N GLY A 116 1.70 -1.66 10.92
CA GLY A 116 1.24 -3.02 10.66
C GLY A 116 1.67 -3.52 9.30
N LYS A 117 2.07 -4.81 9.21
CA LYS A 117 2.37 -5.49 7.95
C LYS A 117 1.70 -6.85 7.94
N PHE A 118 0.89 -7.10 6.92
CA PHE A 118 0.34 -8.44 6.69
C PHE A 118 1.42 -9.37 6.13
N LEU A 119 1.52 -10.56 6.70
CA LEU A 119 2.38 -11.65 6.27
C LEU A 119 1.49 -12.87 5.99
N SER A 120 1.39 -13.25 4.71
CA SER A 120 0.57 -14.39 4.30
C SER A 120 1.16 -15.71 4.83
N THR A 121 0.33 -16.74 4.92
CA THR A 121 0.78 -18.09 5.28
C THR A 121 1.93 -18.55 4.38
N GLY A 122 1.85 -18.28 3.05
CA GLY A 122 2.93 -18.61 2.12
C GLY A 122 4.23 -17.83 2.37
N THR A 123 4.13 -16.56 2.81
CA THR A 123 5.31 -15.78 3.19
C THR A 123 5.97 -16.30 4.46
N LEU A 124 5.17 -16.88 5.37
CA LEU A 124 5.64 -17.42 6.64
C LEU A 124 6.10 -18.88 6.54
N ASP A 125 5.89 -19.55 5.41
CA ASP A 125 6.29 -20.92 5.22
C ASP A 125 7.82 -21.10 5.35
N GLY A 126 8.26 -22.00 6.23
CA GLY A 126 9.68 -22.20 6.52
C GLY A 126 10.36 -21.07 7.31
N ILE A 127 9.66 -20.00 7.67
CA ILE A 127 10.21 -18.90 8.47
C ILE A 127 10.17 -19.25 9.96
N ARG A 128 11.30 -19.10 10.61
CA ARG A 128 11.49 -19.38 12.04
C ARG A 128 11.67 -18.11 12.88
N LYS A 129 11.98 -16.99 12.23
CA LYS A 129 12.26 -15.75 12.91
C LYS A 129 11.98 -14.56 12.01
N ILE A 130 11.36 -13.54 12.57
CA ILE A 130 11.14 -12.24 11.95
C ILE A 130 11.93 -11.20 12.76
N VAL A 131 12.75 -10.40 12.10
CA VAL A 131 13.58 -9.37 12.71
C VAL A 131 13.15 -8.02 12.18
N ILE A 132 12.90 -7.08 13.08
CA ILE A 132 12.62 -5.68 12.74
C ILE A 132 13.78 -4.84 13.21
N ILE A 133 14.33 -4.07 12.28
CA ILE A 133 15.53 -3.26 12.44
C ILE A 133 15.14 -1.80 12.50
N GLY A 134 15.53 -1.12 13.56
CA GLY A 134 15.52 0.33 13.70
C GLY A 134 16.94 0.88 13.58
N GLU A 135 17.09 2.18 13.81
CA GLU A 135 18.37 2.87 13.78
C GLU A 135 19.28 2.43 14.94
N THR A 136 18.74 2.34 16.16
CA THR A 136 19.52 2.09 17.38
C THR A 136 19.42 0.67 17.91
N ASN A 137 18.41 -0.10 17.47
CA ASN A 137 18.18 -1.47 17.92
C ASN A 137 17.46 -2.33 16.90
N SER A 138 17.40 -3.62 17.19
CA SER A 138 16.53 -4.56 16.50
C SER A 138 15.80 -5.46 17.48
N LEU A 139 14.56 -5.84 17.16
CA LEU A 139 13.81 -6.85 17.90
C LEU A 139 13.42 -8.01 16.98
N SER A 140 13.23 -9.18 17.57
CA SER A 140 12.79 -10.35 16.81
C SER A 140 11.63 -11.06 17.48
N ILE A 141 10.79 -11.72 16.65
CA ILE A 141 9.65 -12.52 17.08
C ILE A 141 9.60 -13.81 16.26
N ARG A 142 9.06 -14.86 16.83
CA ARG A 142 8.81 -16.12 16.12
C ARG A 142 7.38 -16.13 15.58
N PRO A 143 7.17 -16.56 14.32
CA PRO A 143 5.83 -16.67 13.72
C PRO A 143 4.95 -17.69 14.42
#